data_fe088c2c95a406e3565237b3d5c759ef
#
_entry.id   fe088c2c95a406e3565237b3d5c759ef
#
_cell.length_a   1.000
_cell.length_b   1.000
_cell.length_c   1.000
_cell.angle_alpha   90.00
_cell.angle_beta   90.00
_cell.angle_gamma   90.00
#
_symmetry.space_group_name_H-M   'P 1'
#
loop_
_entity.id
_entity.type
_entity.pdbx_description
1 polymer ?
#
loop_
_entity_poly.entity_id
_entity_poly.type
_entity_poly.pdbx_seq_one_letter_code
_entity_poly.pdbx_strand_id
1 'polypeptide(L)'
;YDFYNNEKRNPTDAELMMFAQANSEHCRHKIFNAKWNVNGSQKNNTLFDLIKETSKSSPDGIISAYKDNAAIIEGSKVERLNLNESNKYEFREDNLNSTIKVETHNHPTAISPYPGASTGSGGEIRDEGATGRGAKPKIGLVGFNVSNLRIPNLLRSWEKSELKPSRIASPLDIMIEAPIGAAAFNNEFGRPSTLGYFRCFESNFDNNKAFGYHKPIMLAGGIGEVRNVNNFKLQIKEDYLVVVLGGPAMLIGLGGGAASSVSSGESDEDLDFASVQRDNAEMERRCQEVINKCSSQENSFIEFIHDVG
;
A
#
# COMPACT_ATOMS: atom_id res chain seq x y z
N TYR A 1 -17.03 9.79 -22.82
CA TYR A 1 -17.43 10.69 -23.91
C TYR A 1 -18.91 11.09 -23.78
N ASP A 2 -19.80 10.12 -23.70
CA ASP A 2 -21.26 10.37 -23.62
C ASP A 2 -21.67 11.16 -22.37
N PHE A 3 -21.01 10.90 -21.22
CA PHE A 3 -21.22 11.67 -20.01
C PHE A 3 -20.96 13.17 -20.23
N TYR A 4 -19.77 13.53 -20.76
CA TYR A 4 -19.42 14.94 -20.96
C TYR A 4 -20.25 15.62 -22.06
N ASN A 5 -20.67 14.85 -23.07
CA ASN A 5 -21.63 15.36 -24.07
C ASN A 5 -22.97 15.70 -23.44
N ASN A 6 -23.48 14.85 -22.54
CA ASN A 6 -24.75 15.11 -21.83
C ASN A 6 -24.63 16.33 -20.90
N GLU A 7 -23.46 16.46 -20.23
CA GLU A 7 -23.12 17.62 -19.36
C GLU A 7 -22.82 18.90 -20.18
N LYS A 8 -22.71 18.82 -21.52
CA LYS A 8 -22.37 19.94 -22.43
C LYS A 8 -21.10 20.68 -22.05
N ARG A 9 -20.11 19.98 -21.54
CA ARG A 9 -18.77 20.49 -21.17
C ARG A 9 -17.67 19.51 -21.53
N ASN A 10 -16.46 20.01 -21.63
CA ASN A 10 -15.28 19.16 -21.71
C ASN A 10 -14.86 18.65 -20.30
N PRO A 11 -14.14 17.50 -20.22
CA PRO A 11 -13.49 17.11 -18.99
C PRO A 11 -12.42 18.14 -18.59
N THR A 12 -12.21 18.29 -17.30
CA THR A 12 -11.07 19.02 -16.77
C THR A 12 -9.79 18.17 -16.85
N ASP A 13 -8.63 18.78 -16.70
CA ASP A 13 -7.34 18.08 -16.60
C ASP A 13 -7.32 17.11 -15.40
N ALA A 14 -7.89 17.53 -14.25
CA ALA A 14 -8.03 16.67 -13.07
C ALA A 14 -8.90 15.42 -13.38
N GLU A 15 -10.03 15.57 -14.04
CA GLU A 15 -10.88 14.44 -14.44
C GLU A 15 -10.19 13.49 -15.42
N LEU A 16 -9.40 14.03 -16.37
CA LEU A 16 -8.60 13.23 -17.29
C LEU A 16 -7.48 12.46 -16.54
N MET A 17 -6.82 13.12 -15.58
CA MET A 17 -5.80 12.47 -14.74
C MET A 17 -6.41 11.36 -13.90
N MET A 18 -7.54 11.60 -13.25
CA MET A 18 -8.27 10.59 -12.48
C MET A 18 -8.68 9.40 -13.37
N PHE A 19 -9.13 9.65 -14.59
CA PHE A 19 -9.47 8.59 -15.53
C PHE A 19 -8.24 7.76 -15.92
N ALA A 20 -7.11 8.41 -16.18
CA ALA A 20 -5.85 7.72 -16.50
C ALA A 20 -5.38 6.85 -15.34
N GLN A 21 -5.41 7.36 -14.10
CA GLN A 21 -5.05 6.62 -12.90
C GLN A 21 -5.98 5.43 -12.67
N ALA A 22 -7.30 5.66 -12.71
CA ALA A 22 -8.29 4.60 -12.54
C ALA A 22 -8.21 3.51 -13.64
N ASN A 23 -7.67 3.83 -14.81
CA ASN A 23 -7.50 2.88 -15.93
C ASN A 23 -6.10 2.25 -15.97
N SER A 24 -5.20 2.59 -15.06
CA SER A 24 -3.85 2.02 -14.96
C SER A 24 -3.88 0.56 -14.50
N GLU A 25 -2.76 -0.15 -14.67
CA GLU A 25 -2.58 -1.50 -14.12
C GLU A 25 -2.68 -1.50 -12.59
N HIS A 26 -2.21 -0.44 -11.95
CA HIS A 26 -2.27 -0.25 -10.51
C HIS A 26 -3.71 -0.37 -9.95
N CYS A 27 -4.71 0.20 -10.64
CA CYS A 27 -6.10 0.13 -10.21
C CYS A 27 -6.86 -1.06 -10.80
N ARG A 28 -6.59 -1.40 -12.06
CA ARG A 28 -7.38 -2.40 -12.80
C ARG A 28 -6.84 -3.82 -12.73
N HIS A 29 -5.59 -4.00 -12.39
CA HIS A 29 -4.95 -5.32 -12.34
C HIS A 29 -5.23 -6.16 -13.60
N LYS A 30 -5.03 -5.57 -14.78
CA LYS A 30 -5.40 -6.17 -16.07
C LYS A 30 -4.72 -7.51 -16.30
N ILE A 31 -3.45 -7.64 -15.89
CA ILE A 31 -2.68 -8.88 -16.03
C ILE A 31 -3.30 -9.97 -15.15
N PHE A 32 -3.57 -9.68 -13.88
CA PHE A 32 -4.16 -10.64 -12.94
C PHE A 32 -5.61 -11.00 -13.27
N ASN A 33 -6.34 -10.11 -13.94
CA ASN A 33 -7.70 -10.35 -14.42
C ASN A 33 -7.75 -10.87 -15.87
N ALA A 34 -6.61 -11.07 -16.53
CA ALA A 34 -6.55 -11.54 -17.90
C ALA A 34 -6.95 -13.02 -18.02
N LYS A 35 -7.45 -13.39 -19.19
CA LYS A 35 -7.63 -14.77 -19.59
C LYS A 35 -6.28 -15.36 -20.00
N TRP A 36 -5.95 -16.53 -19.49
CA TRP A 36 -4.67 -17.18 -19.74
C TRP A 36 -4.79 -18.32 -20.74
N ASN A 37 -3.86 -18.35 -21.70
CA ASN A 37 -3.63 -19.50 -22.57
C ASN A 37 -2.24 -20.04 -22.25
N VAL A 38 -2.18 -21.28 -21.80
CA VAL A 38 -0.92 -21.96 -21.46
C VAL A 38 -0.73 -23.14 -22.40
N ASN A 39 0.27 -23.07 -23.26
CA ASN A 39 0.59 -24.13 -24.25
C ASN A 39 -0.63 -24.52 -25.11
N GLY A 40 -1.39 -23.52 -25.58
CA GLY A 40 -2.59 -23.73 -26.41
C GLY A 40 -3.87 -24.08 -25.63
N SER A 41 -3.78 -24.30 -24.31
CA SER A 41 -4.93 -24.60 -23.45
C SER A 41 -5.40 -23.34 -22.73
N GLN A 42 -6.63 -22.93 -22.98
CA GLN A 42 -7.23 -21.79 -22.25
C GLN A 42 -7.58 -22.22 -20.82
N LYS A 43 -7.19 -21.37 -19.86
CA LYS A 43 -7.52 -21.55 -18.44
C LYS A 43 -8.84 -20.86 -18.13
N ASN A 44 -9.66 -21.52 -17.28
CA ASN A 44 -10.97 -20.98 -16.91
C ASN A 44 -10.87 -19.87 -15.87
N ASN A 45 -9.85 -19.92 -15.01
CA ASN A 45 -9.64 -19.00 -13.91
C ASN A 45 -8.59 -17.94 -14.27
N THR A 46 -8.81 -16.72 -13.86
CA THR A 46 -7.81 -15.66 -13.82
C THR A 46 -6.84 -15.89 -12.64
N LEU A 47 -5.71 -15.19 -12.61
CA LEU A 47 -4.81 -15.24 -11.44
C LEU A 47 -5.51 -14.74 -10.17
N PHE A 48 -6.37 -13.73 -10.28
CA PHE A 48 -7.17 -13.25 -9.15
C PHE A 48 -8.16 -14.28 -8.65
N ASP A 49 -8.78 -15.06 -9.55
CA ASP A 49 -9.68 -16.15 -9.13
C ASP A 49 -8.94 -17.17 -8.31
N LEU A 50 -7.70 -17.54 -8.71
CA LEU A 50 -6.87 -18.49 -7.98
C LEU A 50 -6.47 -17.95 -6.59
N ILE A 51 -6.12 -16.67 -6.49
CA ILE A 51 -5.81 -16.03 -5.20
C ILE A 51 -7.03 -16.05 -4.28
N LYS A 52 -8.20 -15.66 -4.81
CA LYS A 52 -9.45 -15.58 -4.04
C LYS A 52 -10.00 -16.94 -3.65
N GLU A 53 -9.57 -18.01 -4.31
CA GLU A 53 -10.03 -19.35 -4.01
C GLU A 53 -9.71 -19.76 -2.56
N THR A 54 -8.59 -19.31 -2.01
CA THR A 54 -8.22 -19.56 -0.62
C THR A 54 -9.27 -19.06 0.36
N SER A 55 -9.71 -17.82 0.21
CA SER A 55 -10.76 -17.25 1.08
C SER A 55 -12.15 -17.80 0.83
N LYS A 56 -12.44 -18.28 -0.40
CA LYS A 56 -13.69 -18.97 -0.71
C LYS A 56 -13.75 -20.35 -0.09
N SER A 57 -12.63 -21.08 -0.12
CA SER A 57 -12.53 -22.45 0.42
C SER A 57 -12.45 -22.49 1.95
N SER A 58 -11.94 -21.42 2.57
CA SER A 58 -11.81 -21.30 4.03
C SER A 58 -12.29 -19.94 4.49
N PRO A 59 -13.62 -19.69 4.49
CA PRO A 59 -14.20 -18.39 4.80
C PRO A 59 -14.28 -18.10 6.30
N ASP A 60 -14.12 -19.08 7.14
CA ASP A 60 -14.32 -18.97 8.59
C ASP A 60 -13.35 -17.94 9.20
N GLY A 61 -13.87 -17.04 10.01
CA GLY A 61 -13.10 -15.96 10.59
C GLY A 61 -12.80 -14.77 9.65
N ILE A 62 -13.19 -14.81 8.37
CA ILE A 62 -13.03 -13.68 7.44
C ILE A 62 -14.29 -12.82 7.49
N ILE A 63 -14.15 -11.59 7.99
CA ILE A 63 -15.24 -10.61 8.03
C ILE A 63 -15.31 -9.84 6.70
N SER A 64 -14.16 -9.40 6.19
CA SER A 64 -14.04 -8.69 4.92
C SER A 64 -12.72 -8.99 4.24
N ALA A 65 -12.77 -9.33 2.94
CA ALA A 65 -11.61 -9.47 2.09
C ALA A 65 -11.91 -8.98 0.68
N TYR A 66 -10.95 -8.32 0.02
CA TYR A 66 -11.05 -7.80 -1.36
C TYR A 66 -12.16 -6.75 -1.59
N LYS A 67 -12.64 -6.09 -0.56
CA LYS A 67 -13.75 -5.11 -0.63
C LYS A 67 -13.40 -3.74 -0.08
N ASP A 68 -12.39 -3.65 0.75
CA ASP A 68 -11.94 -2.44 1.42
C ASP A 68 -10.41 -2.35 1.31
N ASN A 69 -9.81 -1.30 1.86
CA ASN A 69 -8.37 -1.05 1.80
C ASN A 69 -7.53 -2.13 2.50
N ALA A 70 -8.07 -2.76 3.54
CA ALA A 70 -7.46 -3.90 4.23
C ALA A 70 -8.48 -5.03 4.42
N ALA A 71 -7.99 -6.25 4.65
CA ALA A 71 -8.82 -7.35 5.09
C ALA A 71 -9.13 -7.21 6.59
N ILE A 72 -10.31 -7.72 6.99
CA ILE A 72 -10.73 -7.79 8.39
C ILE A 72 -11.00 -9.25 8.72
N ILE A 73 -10.33 -9.74 9.76
CA ILE A 73 -10.52 -11.07 10.30
C ILE A 73 -11.08 -10.99 11.72
N GLU A 74 -11.83 -12.00 12.12
CA GLU A 74 -12.44 -12.10 13.43
C GLU A 74 -11.36 -12.05 14.53
N GLY A 75 -11.63 -11.25 15.53
CA GLY A 75 -10.77 -11.08 16.69
C GLY A 75 -11.45 -11.58 17.96
N SER A 76 -11.35 -10.79 19.02
CA SER A 76 -11.87 -11.21 20.32
C SER A 76 -12.43 -10.05 21.12
N LYS A 77 -13.15 -10.40 22.18
CA LYS A 77 -13.55 -9.45 23.22
C LYS A 77 -12.33 -9.18 24.12
N VAL A 78 -11.99 -7.92 24.27
CA VAL A 78 -10.82 -7.49 25.04
C VAL A 78 -11.18 -6.30 25.92
N GLU A 79 -10.51 -6.19 27.07
CA GLU A 79 -10.53 -5.00 27.89
C GLU A 79 -9.35 -4.10 27.49
N ARG A 80 -9.62 -2.84 27.18
CA ARG A 80 -8.59 -1.90 26.80
C ARG A 80 -8.77 -0.52 27.43
N LEU A 81 -7.65 0.18 27.56
CA LEU A 81 -7.64 1.56 28.03
C LEU A 81 -8.08 2.50 26.90
N ASN A 82 -9.13 3.25 27.14
CA ASN A 82 -9.70 4.21 26.20
C ASN A 82 -9.83 5.59 26.86
N LEU A 83 -9.86 6.63 26.04
CA LEU A 83 -10.30 7.96 26.45
C LEU A 83 -11.81 8.03 26.35
N ASN A 84 -12.48 8.38 27.46
CA ASN A 84 -13.89 8.66 27.46
C ASN A 84 -14.21 10.07 26.96
N GLU A 85 -15.47 10.43 26.87
CA GLU A 85 -15.94 11.74 26.40
C GLU A 85 -15.40 12.92 27.22
N SER A 86 -15.08 12.70 28.50
CA SER A 86 -14.47 13.68 29.39
C SER A 86 -12.94 13.74 29.29
N ASN A 87 -12.33 13.10 28.29
CA ASN A 87 -10.88 12.95 28.10
C ASN A 87 -10.16 12.29 29.30
N LYS A 88 -10.83 11.41 30.01
CA LYS A 88 -10.23 10.58 31.09
C LYS A 88 -10.01 9.16 30.57
N TYR A 89 -8.90 8.56 30.98
CA TYR A 89 -8.62 7.15 30.68
C TYR A 89 -9.50 6.24 31.54
N GLU A 90 -10.13 5.29 30.90
CA GLU A 90 -10.91 4.24 31.54
C GLU A 90 -10.72 2.91 30.81
N PHE A 91 -10.83 1.80 31.55
CA PHE A 91 -10.89 0.48 30.95
C PHE A 91 -12.31 0.23 30.43
N ARG A 92 -12.40 -0.22 29.18
CA ARG A 92 -13.65 -0.59 28.54
C ARG A 92 -13.50 -1.90 27.79
N GLU A 93 -14.47 -2.79 27.96
CA GLU A 93 -14.58 -3.96 27.10
C GLU A 93 -15.02 -3.57 25.70
N ASP A 94 -14.36 -4.15 24.70
CA ASP A 94 -14.68 -3.92 23.29
C ASP A 94 -14.49 -5.23 22.49
N ASN A 95 -15.27 -5.42 21.45
CA ASN A 95 -15.05 -6.49 20.48
C ASN A 95 -14.17 -5.93 19.35
N LEU A 96 -12.94 -6.38 19.29
CA LEU A 96 -11.95 -5.93 18.31
C LEU A 96 -11.68 -7.04 17.30
N ASN A 97 -11.70 -6.66 16.04
CA ASN A 97 -11.25 -7.48 14.93
C ASN A 97 -9.88 -7.03 14.46
N SER A 98 -9.14 -7.92 13.81
CA SER A 98 -7.82 -7.60 13.29
C SER A 98 -7.92 -7.14 11.84
N THR A 99 -7.24 -6.06 11.50
CA THR A 99 -7.01 -5.65 10.11
C THR A 99 -5.66 -6.21 9.64
N ILE A 100 -5.58 -6.59 8.36
CA ILE A 100 -4.35 -7.06 7.72
C ILE A 100 -4.25 -6.40 6.35
N LYS A 101 -3.13 -5.71 6.15
CA LYS A 101 -2.78 -5.06 4.89
C LYS A 101 -1.37 -5.44 4.47
N VAL A 102 -1.19 -5.71 3.18
CA VAL A 102 0.12 -5.80 2.54
C VAL A 102 0.03 -5.22 1.14
N GLU A 103 0.97 -4.36 0.80
CA GLU A 103 1.09 -3.80 -0.55
C GLU A 103 2.55 -3.73 -0.98
N THR A 104 2.79 -3.45 -2.27
CA THR A 104 4.14 -3.26 -2.82
C THR A 104 4.39 -1.81 -3.16
N HIS A 105 5.61 -1.33 -2.89
CA HIS A 105 6.05 0.01 -3.26
C HIS A 105 7.38 -0.06 -4.02
N ASN A 106 7.38 -0.79 -5.13
CA ASN A 106 8.56 -1.22 -5.85
C ASN A 106 9.27 -0.11 -6.60
N HIS A 107 8.52 0.67 -7.41
CA HIS A 107 9.09 1.69 -8.28
C HIS A 107 9.73 2.84 -7.49
N PRO A 108 9.08 3.48 -6.51
CA PRO A 108 9.72 4.53 -5.72
C PRO A 108 10.96 4.05 -4.97
N THR A 109 10.93 2.82 -4.44
CA THR A 109 12.08 2.20 -3.77
C THR A 109 13.24 1.93 -4.72
N ALA A 110 12.95 1.61 -5.99
CA ALA A 110 13.97 1.45 -7.02
C ALA A 110 14.67 2.76 -7.36
N ILE A 111 13.94 3.86 -7.40
CA ILE A 111 14.46 5.18 -7.80
C ILE A 111 15.16 5.87 -6.63
N SER A 112 14.56 5.85 -5.46
CA SER A 112 15.08 6.50 -4.26
C SER A 112 14.77 5.64 -3.02
N PRO A 113 15.69 4.76 -2.62
CA PRO A 113 15.41 3.69 -1.68
C PRO A 113 14.85 4.15 -0.32
N TYR A 114 15.48 5.15 0.30
CA TYR A 114 15.03 5.64 1.60
C TYR A 114 13.63 6.28 1.53
N PRO A 115 13.37 7.34 0.75
CA PRO A 115 12.05 7.97 0.70
C PRO A 115 11.01 7.04 0.06
N GLY A 116 11.40 6.21 -0.90
CA GLY A 116 10.50 5.25 -1.53
C GLY A 116 9.98 4.20 -0.56
N ALA A 117 10.82 3.64 0.29
CA ALA A 117 10.39 2.68 1.30
C ALA A 117 9.65 3.36 2.48
N SER A 118 10.05 4.59 2.84
CA SER A 118 9.37 5.41 3.83
C SER A 118 7.91 5.64 3.45
N THR A 119 7.68 6.15 2.24
CA THR A 119 6.33 6.42 1.74
C THR A 119 5.51 5.17 1.45
N GLY A 120 6.17 4.04 1.18
CA GLY A 120 5.51 2.73 1.12
C GLY A 120 4.88 2.34 2.46
N SER A 121 5.61 2.55 3.56
CA SER A 121 5.05 2.35 4.91
C SER A 121 3.91 3.33 5.20
N GLY A 122 4.03 4.58 4.79
CA GLY A 122 2.97 5.58 4.94
C GLY A 122 1.71 5.21 4.16
N GLY A 123 1.83 4.77 2.92
CA GLY A 123 0.70 4.32 2.10
C GLY A 123 -0.07 3.17 2.75
N GLU A 124 0.65 2.19 3.25
CA GLU A 124 0.07 1.05 3.95
C GLU A 124 -0.68 1.48 5.22
N ILE A 125 -0.10 2.39 6.02
CA ILE A 125 -0.75 2.93 7.23
C ILE A 125 -2.03 3.67 6.90
N ARG A 126 -2.03 4.50 5.84
CA ARG A 126 -3.24 5.23 5.42
C ARG A 126 -4.36 4.28 5.02
N ASP A 127 -4.06 3.27 4.22
CA ASP A 127 -5.01 2.26 3.81
C ASP A 127 -5.59 1.52 5.02
N GLU A 128 -4.74 1.09 5.93
CA GLU A 128 -5.18 0.40 7.14
C GLU A 128 -6.06 1.31 8.00
N GLY A 129 -5.64 2.56 8.23
CA GLY A 129 -6.42 3.55 9.01
C GLY A 129 -7.76 3.91 8.38
N ALA A 130 -7.86 3.85 7.05
CA ALA A 130 -9.09 4.11 6.29
C ALA A 130 -9.98 2.86 6.10
N THR A 131 -9.64 1.74 6.72
CA THR A 131 -10.44 0.52 6.64
C THR A 131 -11.67 0.60 7.55
N GLY A 132 -12.79 0.11 7.04
CA GLY A 132 -14.08 0.23 7.72
C GLY A 132 -14.48 1.69 7.97
N ARG A 133 -14.78 2.03 9.21
CA ARG A 133 -15.03 3.41 9.67
C ARG A 133 -13.93 3.92 10.59
N GLY A 134 -12.68 3.58 10.23
CA GLY A 134 -11.47 3.96 10.97
C GLY A 134 -10.92 2.83 11.81
N ALA A 135 -9.91 2.14 11.26
CA ALA A 135 -9.10 1.18 11.98
C ALA A 135 -7.88 1.85 12.61
N LYS A 136 -7.19 1.13 13.48
CA LYS A 136 -6.01 1.62 14.20
C LYS A 136 -4.80 0.74 13.88
N PRO A 137 -3.86 1.21 13.05
CA PRO A 137 -2.61 0.51 12.78
C PRO A 137 -1.79 0.26 14.05
N LYS A 138 -1.30 -0.98 14.24
CA LYS A 138 -0.61 -1.40 15.47
C LYS A 138 0.81 -1.86 15.24
N ILE A 139 1.04 -2.66 14.22
CA ILE A 139 2.33 -3.32 13.96
C ILE A 139 2.64 -3.20 12.48
N GLY A 140 3.84 -2.74 12.15
CA GLY A 140 4.36 -2.70 10.79
C GLY A 140 5.25 -3.88 10.47
N LEU A 141 5.32 -4.25 9.21
CA LEU A 141 6.28 -5.18 8.63
C LEU A 141 6.78 -4.64 7.30
N VAL A 142 8.01 -5.02 6.93
CA VAL A 142 8.57 -4.71 5.62
C VAL A 142 9.34 -5.91 5.08
N GLY A 143 9.32 -6.08 3.75
CA GLY A 143 10.07 -7.14 3.10
C GLY A 143 10.71 -6.64 1.82
N PHE A 144 11.92 -7.13 1.53
CA PHE A 144 12.66 -6.73 0.35
C PHE A 144 13.16 -7.93 -0.44
N ASN A 145 12.94 -7.91 -1.76
CA ASN A 145 13.62 -8.79 -2.69
C ASN A 145 14.42 -7.93 -3.68
N VAL A 146 15.69 -8.21 -3.80
CA VAL A 146 16.62 -7.52 -4.71
C VAL A 146 17.46 -8.51 -5.49
N SER A 147 18.14 -8.05 -6.55
CA SER A 147 19.18 -8.81 -7.22
C SER A 147 20.41 -9.01 -6.33
N ASN A 148 21.46 -9.64 -6.83
CA ASN A 148 22.71 -9.87 -6.09
C ASN A 148 23.33 -8.55 -5.62
N LEU A 149 23.83 -8.52 -4.40
CA LEU A 149 24.28 -7.30 -3.74
C LEU A 149 25.59 -6.75 -4.29
N ARG A 150 26.48 -7.59 -4.81
CA ARG A 150 27.80 -7.21 -5.33
C ARG A 150 28.56 -6.34 -4.33
N ILE A 151 28.69 -6.84 -3.10
CA ILE A 151 29.34 -6.10 -2.00
C ILE A 151 30.80 -5.82 -2.41
N PRO A 152 31.26 -4.55 -2.39
CA PRO A 152 32.65 -4.21 -2.71
C PRO A 152 33.63 -5.00 -1.87
N ASN A 153 34.69 -5.54 -2.52
CA ASN A 153 35.72 -6.39 -1.92
C ASN A 153 35.22 -7.74 -1.38
N LEU A 154 33.96 -8.11 -1.63
CA LEU A 154 33.38 -9.38 -1.20
C LEU A 154 32.52 -10.00 -2.32
N LEU A 155 32.89 -9.81 -3.56
CA LEU A 155 32.19 -10.38 -4.71
C LEU A 155 32.18 -11.91 -4.64
N ARG A 156 31.04 -12.52 -4.90
CA ARG A 156 30.88 -13.96 -4.97
C ARG A 156 31.12 -14.47 -6.39
N SER A 157 31.56 -15.71 -6.54
CA SER A 157 31.85 -16.29 -7.86
C SER A 157 30.67 -16.35 -8.82
N TRP A 158 29.46 -16.32 -8.30
CA TRP A 158 28.22 -16.29 -9.09
C TRP A 158 27.70 -14.89 -9.44
N GLU A 159 28.25 -13.83 -8.82
CA GLU A 159 27.87 -12.44 -9.07
C GLU A 159 28.60 -11.92 -10.32
N LYS A 160 27.89 -11.91 -11.43
CA LYS A 160 28.37 -11.34 -12.70
C LYS A 160 28.13 -9.83 -12.77
N SER A 161 28.58 -9.19 -13.85
CA SER A 161 28.29 -7.78 -14.12
C SER A 161 26.78 -7.53 -14.14
N GLU A 162 26.37 -6.43 -13.52
CA GLU A 162 24.97 -6.03 -13.45
C GLU A 162 24.53 -5.37 -14.76
N LEU A 163 23.39 -5.79 -15.28
CA LEU A 163 22.70 -5.17 -16.40
C LEU A 163 21.41 -4.54 -15.87
N LYS A 164 21.46 -3.30 -15.39
CA LYS A 164 20.30 -2.54 -14.93
C LYS A 164 20.28 -1.14 -15.53
N PRO A 165 19.12 -0.48 -15.64
CA PRO A 165 19.05 0.95 -15.95
C PRO A 165 19.84 1.78 -14.92
N SER A 166 20.58 2.80 -15.39
CA SER A 166 21.43 3.63 -14.52
C SER A 166 20.69 4.33 -13.40
N ARG A 167 19.44 4.72 -13.64
CA ARG A 167 18.58 5.41 -12.68
C ARG A 167 18.00 4.54 -11.55
N ILE A 168 18.08 3.23 -11.66
CA ILE A 168 17.68 2.32 -10.59
C ILE A 168 18.85 2.18 -9.61
N ALA A 169 18.59 2.37 -8.32
CA ALA A 169 19.56 2.19 -7.27
C ALA A 169 20.15 0.77 -7.26
N SER A 170 21.37 0.62 -6.79
CA SER A 170 21.97 -0.72 -6.68
C SER A 170 21.24 -1.57 -5.64
N PRO A 171 21.24 -2.91 -5.80
CA PRO A 171 20.70 -3.80 -4.78
C PRO A 171 21.28 -3.57 -3.37
N LEU A 172 22.55 -3.20 -3.30
CA LEU A 172 23.22 -2.90 -2.03
C LEU A 172 22.71 -1.59 -1.41
N ASP A 173 22.55 -0.53 -2.22
CA ASP A 173 22.00 0.75 -1.74
C ASP A 173 20.55 0.56 -1.23
N ILE A 174 19.75 -0.22 -1.96
CA ILE A 174 18.39 -0.56 -1.53
C ILE A 174 18.41 -1.31 -0.19
N MET A 175 19.33 -2.28 -0.02
CA MET A 175 19.47 -3.01 1.24
C MET A 175 19.86 -2.11 2.41
N ILE A 176 20.71 -1.11 2.17
CA ILE A 176 21.19 -0.21 3.21
C ILE A 176 20.15 0.83 3.58
N GLU A 177 19.56 1.49 2.59
CA GLU A 177 18.75 2.68 2.79
C GLU A 177 17.25 2.39 2.99
N ALA A 178 16.69 1.46 2.23
CA ALA A 178 15.25 1.24 2.21
C ALA A 178 14.69 0.72 3.56
N PRO A 179 15.32 -0.25 4.25
CA PRO A 179 14.86 -0.66 5.57
C PRO A 179 14.89 0.47 6.60
N ILE A 180 15.90 1.35 6.50
CA ILE A 180 16.02 2.52 7.40
C ILE A 180 14.89 3.51 7.12
N GLY A 181 14.59 3.79 5.85
CA GLY A 181 13.49 4.68 5.47
C GLY A 181 12.14 4.18 5.99
N ALA A 182 11.82 2.92 5.77
CA ALA A 182 10.59 2.30 6.27
C ALA A 182 10.52 2.31 7.81
N ALA A 183 11.62 2.01 8.49
CA ALA A 183 11.70 2.03 9.95
C ALA A 183 11.55 3.45 10.51
N ALA A 184 12.15 4.45 9.87
CA ALA A 184 12.06 5.85 10.28
C ALA A 184 10.61 6.35 10.22
N PHE A 185 9.88 6.05 9.14
CA PHE A 185 8.47 6.41 9.04
C PHE A 185 7.63 5.78 10.16
N ASN A 186 7.76 4.47 10.36
CA ASN A 186 7.03 3.77 11.42
C ASN A 186 7.37 4.32 12.81
N ASN A 187 8.65 4.64 13.06
CA ASN A 187 9.09 5.20 14.34
C ASN A 187 8.50 6.59 14.61
N GLU A 188 8.52 7.48 13.61
CA GLU A 188 7.95 8.81 13.75
C GLU A 188 6.43 8.79 13.86
N PHE A 189 5.76 7.94 13.09
CA PHE A 189 4.33 7.68 13.24
C PHE A 189 3.99 7.10 14.62
N GLY A 190 4.91 6.38 15.25
CA GLY A 190 4.73 5.76 16.57
C GLY A 190 4.09 4.37 16.50
N ARG A 191 4.41 3.60 15.47
CA ARG A 191 4.03 2.20 15.28
C ARG A 191 5.29 1.32 15.24
N PRO A 192 5.38 0.24 16.04
CA PRO A 192 6.54 -0.65 15.95
C PRO A 192 6.57 -1.37 14.60
N SER A 193 7.75 -1.41 13.98
CA SER A 193 8.04 -2.25 12.82
C SER A 193 8.79 -3.49 13.32
N THR A 194 8.08 -4.61 13.48
CA THR A 194 8.58 -5.77 14.24
C THR A 194 8.92 -6.97 13.38
N LEU A 195 8.41 -7.03 12.17
CA LEU A 195 8.57 -8.16 11.26
C LEU A 195 9.14 -7.71 9.93
N GLY A 196 9.80 -8.63 9.25
CA GLY A 196 10.28 -8.38 7.91
C GLY A 196 11.22 -9.46 7.41
N TYR A 197 11.65 -9.31 6.17
CA TYR A 197 12.64 -10.17 5.56
C TYR A 197 13.47 -9.42 4.53
N PHE A 198 14.63 -9.94 4.22
CA PHE A 198 15.46 -9.49 3.12
C PHE A 198 15.94 -10.70 2.31
N ARG A 199 15.77 -10.66 0.99
CA ARG A 199 16.18 -11.75 0.09
C ARG A 199 16.86 -11.21 -1.16
N CYS A 200 17.89 -11.92 -1.61
CA CYS A 200 18.56 -11.67 -2.88
C CYS A 200 18.35 -12.88 -3.80
N PHE A 201 18.05 -12.60 -5.05
CA PHE A 201 17.98 -13.62 -6.07
C PHE A 201 18.36 -13.06 -7.44
N GLU A 202 19.25 -13.76 -8.10
CA GLU A 202 19.58 -13.56 -9.50
C GLU A 202 20.03 -14.90 -10.07
N SER A 203 19.54 -15.26 -11.23
CA SER A 203 19.93 -16.47 -11.93
C SER A 203 20.09 -16.21 -13.42
N ASN A 204 21.12 -16.80 -14.00
CA ASN A 204 21.31 -16.83 -15.43
C ASN A 204 20.82 -18.17 -15.96
N PHE A 205 19.77 -18.15 -16.76
CA PHE A 205 19.29 -19.30 -17.51
C PHE A 205 19.91 -19.35 -18.90
N ASP A 206 19.80 -20.49 -19.58
CA ASP A 206 20.33 -20.66 -20.94
C ASP A 206 19.94 -19.50 -21.87
N ASN A 207 20.83 -19.17 -22.82
CA ASN A 207 20.68 -18.12 -23.82
C ASN A 207 20.84 -16.66 -23.34
N ASN A 208 21.73 -16.38 -22.41
CA ASN A 208 22.04 -15.01 -21.95
C ASN A 208 20.85 -14.24 -21.33
N LYS A 209 19.84 -14.94 -20.84
CA LYS A 209 18.74 -14.33 -20.09
C LYS A 209 19.04 -14.36 -18.60
N ALA A 210 19.17 -13.19 -18.00
CA ALA A 210 19.28 -13.05 -16.56
C ALA A 210 17.89 -12.77 -15.97
N PHE A 211 17.56 -13.46 -14.90
CA PHE A 211 16.35 -13.22 -14.09
C PHE A 211 16.77 -12.75 -12.71
N GLY A 212 16.20 -11.65 -12.24
CA GLY A 212 16.51 -11.10 -10.94
C GLY A 212 15.52 -10.00 -10.59
N TYR A 213 15.71 -9.43 -9.41
CA TYR A 213 14.90 -8.32 -8.91
C TYR A 213 15.64 -6.99 -9.12
N HIS A 214 15.96 -6.63 -10.38
CA HIS A 214 16.59 -5.34 -10.69
C HIS A 214 15.63 -4.19 -10.34
N LYS A 215 14.35 -4.30 -10.70
CA LYS A 215 13.28 -3.57 -10.03
C LYS A 215 12.96 -4.36 -8.76
N PRO A 216 13.23 -3.82 -7.57
CA PRO A 216 13.03 -4.57 -6.33
C PRO A 216 11.57 -4.86 -6.08
N ILE A 217 11.30 -5.83 -5.22
CA ILE A 217 10.02 -5.90 -4.53
C ILE A 217 10.23 -5.32 -3.14
N MET A 218 9.51 -4.26 -2.82
CA MET A 218 9.38 -3.72 -1.48
C MET A 218 7.95 -4.00 -1.01
N LEU A 219 7.82 -4.78 0.05
CA LEU A 219 6.55 -5.02 0.73
C LEU A 219 6.44 -4.11 1.95
N ALA A 220 5.36 -3.36 2.03
CA ALA A 220 4.92 -2.69 3.24
C ALA A 220 3.63 -3.36 3.71
N GLY A 221 3.57 -3.69 4.98
CA GLY A 221 2.39 -4.34 5.54
C GLY A 221 2.21 -4.01 7.01
N GLY A 222 1.03 -4.33 7.51
CA GLY A 222 0.66 -4.08 8.89
C GLY A 222 -0.47 -4.96 9.37
N ILE A 223 -0.58 -4.96 10.67
CA ILE A 223 -1.68 -5.54 11.42
C ILE A 223 -2.21 -4.46 12.36
N GLY A 224 -3.50 -4.27 12.36
CA GLY A 224 -4.17 -3.33 13.22
C GLY A 224 -5.42 -3.90 13.86
N GLU A 225 -6.22 -2.99 14.40
CA GLU A 225 -7.48 -3.34 15.05
C GLU A 225 -8.60 -2.44 14.55
N VAL A 226 -9.79 -3.00 14.43
CA VAL A 226 -11.03 -2.27 14.17
C VAL A 226 -12.12 -2.76 15.12
N ARG A 227 -12.93 -1.83 15.65
CA ARG A 227 -14.09 -2.21 16.48
C ARG A 227 -15.13 -2.91 15.62
N ASN A 228 -15.75 -3.95 16.17
CA ASN A 228 -16.76 -4.71 15.43
C ASN A 228 -17.87 -3.83 14.85
N VAL A 229 -18.26 -2.76 15.55
CA VAL A 229 -19.27 -1.81 15.08
C VAL A 229 -18.78 -0.93 13.90
N ASN A 230 -17.48 -0.89 13.64
CA ASN A 230 -16.85 -0.07 12.60
C ASN A 230 -16.31 -0.89 11.41
N ASN A 231 -16.61 -2.18 11.33
CA ASN A 231 -16.09 -3.07 10.28
C ASN A 231 -16.42 -2.62 8.86
N PHE A 232 -17.51 -1.93 8.66
CA PHE A 232 -18.01 -1.59 7.31
C PHE A 232 -18.30 -0.10 7.19
N LYS A 233 -17.90 0.45 6.04
CA LYS A 233 -18.30 1.79 5.59
C LYS A 233 -19.81 1.82 5.36
N LEU A 234 -20.46 2.92 5.70
CA LEU A 234 -21.89 3.10 5.50
C LEU A 234 -22.15 3.85 4.20
N GLN A 235 -23.41 3.80 3.77
CA GLN A 235 -23.81 4.53 2.58
C GLN A 235 -23.83 6.04 2.87
N ILE A 236 -23.15 6.81 2.03
CA ILE A 236 -23.16 8.26 2.08
C ILE A 236 -24.57 8.76 1.75
N LYS A 237 -25.08 9.68 2.54
CA LYS A 237 -26.38 10.31 2.37
C LYS A 237 -26.22 11.79 2.01
N GLU A 238 -27.29 12.36 1.49
CA GLU A 238 -27.41 13.80 1.31
C GLU A 238 -27.19 14.55 2.63
N ASP A 239 -26.61 15.72 2.58
CA ASP A 239 -26.27 16.59 3.72
C ASP A 239 -25.11 16.10 4.64
N TYR A 240 -24.41 15.01 4.26
CA TYR A 240 -23.21 14.64 4.99
C TYR A 240 -22.05 15.60 4.71
N LEU A 241 -21.28 15.88 5.74
CA LEU A 241 -20.10 16.74 5.63
C LEU A 241 -18.91 15.95 5.09
N VAL A 242 -18.22 16.52 4.11
CA VAL A 242 -16.92 16.01 3.63
C VAL A 242 -15.82 16.73 4.37
N VAL A 243 -14.98 15.96 5.08
CA VAL A 243 -13.84 16.47 5.83
C VAL A 243 -12.56 15.94 5.20
N VAL A 244 -11.62 16.84 4.89
CA VAL A 244 -10.28 16.50 4.39
C VAL A 244 -9.29 16.68 5.55
N LEU A 245 -8.59 15.60 5.90
CA LEU A 245 -7.54 15.60 6.92
C LEU A 245 -6.18 15.45 6.23
N GLY A 246 -5.23 16.33 6.55
CA GLY A 246 -3.88 16.26 6.02
C GLY A 246 -3.23 17.63 5.88
N GLY A 247 -2.09 17.63 5.21
CA GLY A 247 -1.35 18.84 4.84
C GLY A 247 -1.86 19.46 3.54
N PRO A 248 -1.21 20.51 3.06
CA PRO A 248 -1.54 21.12 1.77
C PRO A 248 -1.27 20.15 0.62
N ALA A 249 -2.20 20.09 -0.33
CA ALA A 249 -2.02 19.31 -1.54
C ALA A 249 -0.82 19.82 -2.36
N MET A 250 0.01 18.89 -2.84
CA MET A 250 1.19 19.17 -3.68
C MET A 250 1.17 18.30 -4.93
N LEU A 251 1.80 18.75 -6.01
CA LEU A 251 1.94 17.98 -7.26
C LEU A 251 3.07 16.94 -7.20
N ILE A 252 3.45 16.48 -6.01
CA ILE A 252 4.50 15.47 -5.79
C ILE A 252 3.85 14.11 -5.68
N GLY A 253 4.42 13.13 -6.34
CA GLY A 253 3.86 11.79 -6.44
C GLY A 253 2.68 11.67 -7.42
N LEU A 254 2.29 12.76 -8.06
CA LEU A 254 1.23 12.77 -9.07
C LEU A 254 1.61 11.82 -10.22
N GLY A 255 0.73 10.88 -10.52
CA GLY A 255 1.00 9.87 -11.54
C GLY A 255 1.85 8.68 -11.06
N GLY A 256 2.22 8.60 -9.78
CA GLY A 256 3.05 7.52 -9.24
C GLY A 256 2.44 6.12 -9.44
N GLY A 257 1.14 5.98 -9.31
CA GLY A 257 0.43 4.73 -9.62
C GLY A 257 0.55 4.31 -11.08
N ALA A 258 0.49 5.24 -12.02
CA ALA A 258 0.73 4.96 -13.43
C ALA A 258 2.21 4.65 -13.70
N ALA A 259 3.15 5.40 -13.14
CA ALA A 259 4.59 5.17 -13.27
C ALA A 259 5.01 3.80 -12.71
N SER A 260 4.42 3.35 -11.61
CA SER A 260 4.69 2.04 -11.02
C SER A 260 4.28 0.88 -11.94
N SER A 261 3.33 1.11 -12.85
CA SER A 261 2.80 0.12 -13.79
C SER A 261 3.62 -0.02 -15.08
N VAL A 262 4.60 0.87 -15.30
CA VAL A 262 5.45 0.84 -16.50
C VAL A 262 6.68 -0.04 -16.25
N SER A 263 7.17 -0.69 -17.32
CA SER A 263 8.41 -1.46 -17.26
C SER A 263 9.60 -0.56 -16.90
N SER A 264 10.53 -1.09 -16.12
CA SER A 264 11.72 -0.34 -15.73
C SER A 264 12.55 0.07 -16.95
N GLY A 265 12.78 1.37 -17.11
CA GLY A 265 13.56 1.92 -18.20
C GLY A 265 12.75 2.50 -19.37
N GLU A 266 11.42 2.39 -19.35
CA GLU A 266 10.55 2.91 -20.42
C GLU A 266 9.98 4.31 -20.13
N SER A 267 10.01 4.76 -18.87
CA SER A 267 9.55 6.09 -18.47
C SER A 267 10.65 7.14 -18.60
N ASP A 268 10.26 8.41 -18.65
CA ASP A 268 11.16 9.55 -18.57
C ASP A 268 11.78 9.65 -17.17
N GLU A 269 13.07 9.98 -17.07
CA GLU A 269 13.80 10.03 -15.79
C GLU A 269 13.23 11.09 -14.85
N ASP A 270 12.87 12.27 -15.36
CA ASP A 270 12.26 13.34 -14.57
C ASP A 270 10.90 12.92 -14.00
N LEU A 271 10.12 12.16 -14.78
CA LEU A 271 8.85 11.61 -14.32
C LEU A 271 9.04 10.52 -13.26
N ASP A 272 10.09 9.71 -13.36
CA ASP A 272 10.40 8.70 -12.36
C ASP A 272 10.70 9.36 -11.01
N PHE A 273 11.54 10.38 -10.96
CA PHE A 273 11.82 11.12 -9.73
C PHE A 273 10.62 11.91 -9.20
N ALA A 274 9.83 12.52 -10.08
CA ALA A 274 8.60 13.21 -9.69
C ALA A 274 7.52 12.28 -9.13
N SER A 275 7.59 10.99 -9.42
CA SER A 275 6.65 9.98 -8.91
C SER A 275 6.91 9.57 -7.45
N VAL A 276 8.09 9.87 -6.91
CA VAL A 276 8.42 9.58 -5.51
C VAL A 276 7.73 10.58 -4.59
N GLN A 277 6.89 10.08 -3.71
CA GLN A 277 6.15 10.90 -2.75
C GLN A 277 7.08 11.48 -1.68
N ARG A 278 6.62 12.52 -0.98
CA ARG A 278 7.22 13.00 0.26
C ARG A 278 6.60 12.30 1.45
N ASP A 279 7.44 11.91 2.38
CA ASP A 279 6.99 11.38 3.65
C ASP A 279 6.64 12.50 4.63
N ASN A 280 5.58 12.29 5.41
CA ASN A 280 5.22 13.16 6.52
C ASN A 280 4.49 12.32 7.59
N ALA A 281 5.26 11.50 8.29
CA ALA A 281 4.75 10.57 9.27
C ALA A 281 4.07 11.29 10.45
N GLU A 282 4.56 12.46 10.86
CA GLU A 282 3.94 13.26 11.92
C GLU A 282 2.53 13.72 11.53
N MET A 283 2.35 14.27 10.33
CA MET A 283 1.05 14.69 9.84
C MET A 283 0.08 13.50 9.77
N GLU A 284 0.54 12.38 9.25
CA GLU A 284 -0.25 11.17 9.16
C GLU A 284 -0.64 10.64 10.54
N ARG A 285 0.26 10.71 11.53
CA ARG A 285 -0.07 10.41 12.92
C ARG A 285 -1.14 11.32 13.48
N ARG A 286 -1.07 12.62 13.22
CA ARG A 286 -2.09 13.58 13.66
C ARG A 286 -3.45 13.28 13.06
N CYS A 287 -3.51 12.95 11.78
CA CYS A 287 -4.74 12.51 11.12
C CYS A 287 -5.29 11.23 11.77
N GLN A 288 -4.43 10.24 12.01
CA GLN A 288 -4.81 8.99 12.66
C GLN A 288 -5.35 9.20 14.08
N GLU A 289 -4.82 10.14 14.85
CA GLU A 289 -5.35 10.46 16.18
C GLU A 289 -6.75 11.04 16.12
N VAL A 290 -7.06 11.86 15.12
CA VAL A 290 -8.44 12.34 14.89
C VAL A 290 -9.36 11.16 14.55
N ILE A 291 -8.94 10.28 13.64
CA ILE A 291 -9.69 9.08 13.27
C ILE A 291 -9.92 8.19 14.51
N ASN A 292 -8.87 7.93 15.28
CA ASN A 292 -8.95 7.13 16.50
C ASN A 292 -9.96 7.69 17.50
N LYS A 293 -9.92 9.02 17.69
CA LYS A 293 -10.86 9.68 18.62
C LYS A 293 -12.31 9.58 18.14
N CYS A 294 -12.56 9.77 16.86
CA CYS A 294 -13.90 9.66 16.28
C CYS A 294 -14.42 8.22 16.30
N SER A 295 -13.60 7.26 15.89
CA SER A 295 -13.98 5.84 15.81
C SER A 295 -14.11 5.16 17.17
N SER A 296 -13.52 5.72 18.23
CA SER A 296 -13.63 5.20 19.60
C SER A 296 -14.92 5.60 20.31
N GLN A 297 -15.64 6.58 19.81
CA GLN A 297 -16.93 6.99 20.40
C GLN A 297 -17.97 5.87 20.31
N GLU A 298 -18.95 5.86 21.19
CA GLU A 298 -20.05 4.89 21.16
C GLU A 298 -20.79 4.96 19.82
N ASN A 299 -21.11 6.19 19.38
CA ASN A 299 -21.60 6.48 18.04
C ASN A 299 -20.49 7.17 17.26
N SER A 300 -19.81 6.46 16.39
CA SER A 300 -18.77 7.03 15.53
C SER A 300 -19.32 8.17 14.68
N PHE A 301 -18.58 9.29 14.61
CA PHE A 301 -18.91 10.38 13.69
C PHE A 301 -18.52 10.05 12.24
N ILE A 302 -17.73 8.99 12.03
CA ILE A 302 -17.26 8.58 10.71
C ILE A 302 -18.28 7.59 10.13
N GLU A 303 -18.95 7.98 9.07
CA GLU A 303 -19.85 7.12 8.31
C GLU A 303 -19.10 6.43 7.14
N PHE A 304 -18.21 7.17 6.51
CA PHE A 304 -17.37 6.71 5.42
C PHE A 304 -16.00 7.39 5.50
N ILE A 305 -14.95 6.66 5.23
CA ILE A 305 -13.58 7.17 5.19
C ILE A 305 -12.83 6.53 4.02
N HIS A 306 -11.99 7.31 3.36
CA HIS A 306 -11.05 6.83 2.34
C HIS A 306 -9.75 7.61 2.46
N ASP A 307 -8.63 6.98 2.17
CA ASP A 307 -7.36 7.65 2.07
C ASP A 307 -7.19 8.32 0.69
N VAL A 308 -6.28 9.27 0.63
CA VAL A 308 -5.83 9.93 -0.59
C VAL A 308 -4.32 9.88 -0.58
N GLY A 309 -3.77 9.10 -1.47
CA GLY A 309 -2.32 8.88 -1.56
C GLY A 309 -1.66 9.60 -2.72
#